data_b7dc8060966c3cf229ea2348806dc3de
#
_entry.id   b7dc8060966c3cf229ea2348806dc3de
#
_cell.length_a   1.000
_cell.length_b   1.000
_cell.length_c   1.000
_cell.angle_alpha   90.00
_cell.angle_beta   90.00
_cell.angle_gamma   90.00
#
_symmetry.space_group_name_H-M   'P 1'
#
loop_
_entity.id
_entity.type
_entity.pdbx_description
1 polymer ?
#
loop_
_entity_poly.entity_id
_entity_poly.type
_entity_poly.pdbx_seq_one_letter_code
_entity_poly.pdbx_strand_id
1 'polypeptide(L)'
;MMNTKKLSTFKRLFMLSVVLVLSLASTLTLTACGSKIPENTVFSVDDLAGKSVGVQLGTTGDIYVSDMESDGSGTKVERYNKGNDAIQALKQGKIDAVVIDAQPAKAFVAANNELMILDEEFVTEDYAMCISKNKPELKASINEALNVIKANGTLDKIIDNY
;
A
#
# COMPACT_ATOMS: atom_id res chain seq x y z
N MET A 1 41.18 32.26 -52.59
CA MET A 1 39.82 31.87 -52.94
C MET A 1 39.59 30.45 -52.46
N MET A 2 38.83 30.28 -51.41
CA MET A 2 38.53 28.95 -50.84
C MET A 2 37.43 28.25 -51.70
N ASN A 3 37.70 27.05 -52.15
CA ASN A 3 36.89 26.33 -53.13
C ASN A 3 35.51 25.99 -52.54
N THR A 4 34.43 26.58 -53.10
CA THR A 4 33.06 26.44 -52.63
C THR A 4 32.56 24.99 -52.55
N LYS A 5 33.13 24.07 -53.32
CA LYS A 5 32.83 22.63 -53.28
C LYS A 5 33.31 21.98 -51.97
N LYS A 6 34.50 22.35 -51.46
CA LYS A 6 35.03 21.83 -50.17
C LYS A 6 34.18 22.28 -48.98
N LEU A 7 33.65 23.49 -49.00
CA LEU A 7 32.81 24.02 -47.94
C LEU A 7 31.44 23.33 -47.88
N SER A 8 30.88 22.96 -49.04
CA SER A 8 29.59 22.25 -49.11
C SER A 8 29.72 20.79 -48.60
N THR A 9 30.85 20.14 -48.89
CA THR A 9 31.11 18.77 -48.42
C THR A 9 31.34 18.77 -46.89
N PHE A 10 32.05 19.75 -46.37
CA PHE A 10 32.27 19.88 -44.91
C PHE A 10 30.98 20.14 -44.12
N LYS A 11 30.09 21.00 -44.66
CA LYS A 11 28.76 21.23 -44.06
C LYS A 11 27.88 19.97 -44.09
N ARG A 12 27.94 19.20 -45.15
CA ARG A 12 27.19 17.91 -45.21
C ARG A 12 27.72 16.87 -44.23
N LEU A 13 29.05 16.75 -44.09
CA LEU A 13 29.67 15.83 -43.17
C LEU A 13 29.38 16.24 -41.70
N PHE A 14 29.40 17.53 -41.40
CA PHE A 14 29.08 18.08 -40.07
C PHE A 14 27.59 17.87 -39.72
N MET A 15 26.67 18.09 -40.68
CA MET A 15 25.24 17.79 -40.48
C MET A 15 24.99 16.30 -40.23
N LEU A 16 25.66 15.41 -40.99
CA LEU A 16 25.56 13.96 -40.82
C LEU A 16 26.08 13.51 -39.45
N SER A 17 27.18 14.10 -38.95
CA SER A 17 27.70 13.78 -37.63
C SER A 17 26.77 14.27 -36.51
N VAL A 18 26.16 15.44 -36.61
CA VAL A 18 25.18 15.97 -35.65
C VAL A 18 23.91 15.10 -35.61
N VAL A 19 23.41 14.67 -36.76
CA VAL A 19 22.24 13.76 -36.86
C VAL A 19 22.56 12.40 -36.21
N LEU A 20 23.76 11.87 -36.45
CA LEU A 20 24.20 10.61 -35.85
C LEU A 20 24.33 10.68 -34.34
N VAL A 21 24.85 11.79 -33.80
CA VAL A 21 24.96 12.01 -32.34
C VAL A 21 23.59 12.20 -31.70
N LEU A 22 22.67 12.92 -32.35
CA LEU A 22 21.31 13.10 -31.85
C LEU A 22 20.52 11.77 -31.89
N SER A 23 20.72 10.90 -32.88
CA SER A 23 20.08 9.59 -32.96
C SER A 23 20.63 8.62 -31.91
N LEU A 24 21.91 8.68 -31.54
CA LEU A 24 22.49 7.88 -30.47
C LEU A 24 22.06 8.35 -29.07
N ALA A 25 21.81 9.64 -28.89
CA ALA A 25 21.31 10.19 -27.61
C ALA A 25 19.86 9.81 -27.33
N SER A 26 19.04 9.59 -28.37
CA SER A 26 17.63 9.22 -28.20
C SER A 26 17.41 7.73 -27.85
N THR A 27 18.41 6.86 -28.00
CA THR A 27 18.31 5.44 -27.65
C THR A 27 18.65 5.13 -26.18
N LEU A 28 19.19 6.09 -25.43
CA LEU A 28 19.60 5.89 -24.04
C LEU A 28 18.52 6.22 -23.00
N THR A 29 17.34 6.67 -23.39
CA THR A 29 16.26 7.05 -22.45
C THR A 29 15.09 6.05 -22.37
N LEU A 30 15.22 4.89 -22.98
CA LEU A 30 14.27 3.78 -22.84
C LEU A 30 14.79 2.74 -21.83
N THR A 31 15.45 3.16 -20.76
CA THR A 31 15.51 2.34 -19.56
C THR A 31 14.12 2.35 -18.94
N ALA A 32 13.36 1.34 -19.32
CA ALA A 32 12.06 0.99 -18.80
C ALA A 32 11.97 1.26 -17.30
N CYS A 33 10.98 2.03 -16.88
CA CYS A 33 10.32 1.85 -15.60
C CYS A 33 9.70 0.43 -15.58
N GLY A 34 10.51 -0.59 -15.52
CA GLY A 34 10.12 -1.84 -14.94
C GLY A 34 10.01 -1.56 -13.45
N SER A 35 8.81 -1.36 -12.93
CA SER A 35 8.58 -1.39 -11.50
C SER A 35 8.99 -2.80 -11.04
N LYS A 36 10.23 -2.94 -10.54
CA LYS A 36 10.58 -4.11 -9.75
C LYS A 36 9.62 -4.07 -8.58
N ILE A 37 8.84 -5.14 -8.39
CA ILE A 37 8.10 -5.35 -7.15
C ILE A 37 9.15 -5.25 -6.04
N PRO A 38 8.98 -4.37 -5.04
CA PRO A 38 9.95 -4.24 -3.97
C PRO A 38 10.15 -5.58 -3.28
N GLU A 39 11.39 -5.90 -2.95
CA GLU A 39 11.69 -7.09 -2.16
C GLU A 39 11.08 -6.91 -0.76
N ASN A 40 10.38 -7.95 -0.27
CA ASN A 40 9.80 -7.90 1.07
C ASN A 40 10.93 -7.86 2.11
N THR A 41 10.81 -6.92 3.05
CA THR A 41 11.75 -6.72 4.17
C THR A 41 11.06 -6.75 5.53
N VAL A 42 9.77 -7.09 5.57
CA VAL A 42 8.94 -7.16 6.78
C VAL A 42 8.39 -8.58 6.89
N PHE A 43 8.83 -9.31 7.90
CA PHE A 43 8.46 -10.71 8.14
C PHE A 43 7.81 -10.90 9.53
N SER A 44 7.92 -9.88 10.41
CA SER A 44 7.35 -9.83 11.75
C SER A 44 6.89 -8.42 12.10
N VAL A 45 6.19 -8.26 13.20
CA VAL A 45 5.80 -6.94 13.73
C VAL A 45 7.04 -6.13 14.14
N ASP A 46 8.08 -6.77 14.65
CA ASP A 46 9.32 -6.10 15.06
C ASP A 46 10.07 -5.47 13.89
N ASP A 47 9.91 -6.01 12.67
CA ASP A 47 10.53 -5.48 11.45
C ASP A 47 9.92 -4.15 10.98
N LEU A 48 8.83 -3.69 11.60
CA LEU A 48 8.22 -2.39 11.30
C LEU A 48 9.07 -1.21 11.79
N ALA A 49 10.01 -1.43 12.69
CA ALA A 49 10.94 -0.41 13.14
C ALA A 49 11.75 0.17 11.96
N GLY A 50 11.73 1.49 11.82
CA GLY A 50 12.41 2.20 10.71
C GLY A 50 11.71 2.10 9.36
N LYS A 51 10.53 1.49 9.25
CA LYS A 51 9.77 1.31 8.02
C LYS A 51 8.70 2.38 7.82
N SER A 52 8.27 2.54 6.57
CA SER A 52 7.09 3.32 6.22
C SER A 52 5.87 2.41 6.20
N VAL A 53 4.92 2.65 7.11
CA VAL A 53 3.76 1.78 7.32
C VAL A 53 2.48 2.51 6.96
N GLY A 54 1.75 1.96 6.00
CA GLY A 54 0.44 2.47 5.57
C GLY A 54 -0.67 2.03 6.53
N VAL A 55 -1.56 2.96 6.85
CA VAL A 55 -2.73 2.71 7.70
C VAL A 55 -3.96 3.37 7.11
N GLN A 56 -5.15 2.85 7.44
CA GLN A 56 -6.38 3.58 7.15
C GLN A 56 -6.62 4.60 8.25
N LEU A 57 -6.79 5.87 7.86
CA LEU A 57 -6.98 6.99 8.79
C LEU A 57 -8.10 6.74 9.81
N GLY A 58 -7.76 6.93 11.09
CA GLY A 58 -8.71 6.86 12.20
C GLY A 58 -9.10 5.45 12.64
N THR A 59 -8.42 4.41 12.16
CA THR A 59 -8.61 3.03 12.62
C THR A 59 -7.71 2.72 13.83
N THR A 60 -7.94 1.58 14.45
CA THR A 60 -7.07 1.05 15.53
C THR A 60 -5.64 0.87 15.03
N GLY A 61 -5.46 0.38 13.79
CA GLY A 61 -4.14 0.29 13.17
C GLY A 61 -3.42 1.63 13.07
N ASP A 62 -4.12 2.73 12.73
CA ASP A 62 -3.54 4.08 12.73
C ASP A 62 -3.06 4.48 14.13
N ILE A 63 -3.83 4.20 15.19
CA ILE A 63 -3.45 4.53 16.56
C ILE A 63 -2.17 3.82 16.96
N TYR A 64 -2.12 2.50 16.81
CA TYR A 64 -0.96 1.69 17.24
C TYR A 64 0.31 2.01 16.44
N VAL A 65 0.22 2.17 15.11
CA VAL A 65 1.40 2.52 14.31
C VAL A 65 1.86 3.95 14.60
N SER A 66 0.93 4.87 14.98
CA SER A 66 1.28 6.21 15.44
C SER A 66 2.02 6.19 16.78
N ASP A 67 1.67 5.27 17.67
CA ASP A 67 2.40 5.08 18.92
C ASP A 67 3.84 4.59 18.63
N MET A 68 4.04 3.68 17.68
CA MET A 68 5.38 3.26 17.21
C MET A 68 6.17 4.41 16.59
N GLU A 69 5.52 5.32 15.86
CA GLU A 69 6.19 6.53 15.34
C GLU A 69 6.67 7.43 16.47
N SER A 70 5.90 7.50 17.55
CA SER A 70 6.15 8.37 18.71
C SER A 70 7.18 7.81 19.69
N ASP A 71 7.38 6.50 19.74
CA ASP A 71 8.28 5.83 20.68
C ASP A 71 9.76 5.86 20.27
N GLY A 72 10.06 6.42 19.12
CA GLY A 72 11.43 6.55 18.61
C GLY A 72 11.94 5.32 17.86
N SER A 73 11.09 4.36 17.50
CA SER A 73 11.43 3.19 16.68
C SER A 73 11.92 3.56 15.28
N GLY A 74 11.65 4.82 14.84
CA GLY A 74 11.93 5.30 13.49
C GLY A 74 10.86 4.92 12.47
N THR A 75 9.80 4.24 12.88
CA THR A 75 8.63 3.94 12.04
C THR A 75 7.98 5.23 11.55
N LYS A 76 7.53 5.24 10.30
CA LYS A 76 6.81 6.36 9.69
C LYS A 76 5.40 5.94 9.33
N VAL A 77 4.41 6.71 9.75
CA VAL A 77 3.00 6.44 9.47
C VAL A 77 2.54 7.17 8.22
N GLU A 78 2.07 6.41 7.23
CA GLU A 78 1.46 6.94 6.03
C GLU A 78 -0.05 6.67 6.03
N ARG A 79 -0.85 7.74 6.19
CA ARG A 79 -2.30 7.65 6.37
C ARG A 79 -3.05 7.75 5.06
N TYR A 80 -3.93 6.79 4.82
CA TYR A 80 -4.79 6.71 3.63
C TYR A 80 -6.27 6.76 4.01
N ASN A 81 -7.09 7.42 3.20
CA ASN A 81 -8.53 7.46 3.43
C ASN A 81 -9.21 6.10 3.19
N LYS A 82 -8.61 5.25 2.37
CA LYS A 82 -9.12 3.91 2.04
C LYS A 82 -7.99 2.89 2.08
N GLY A 83 -8.29 1.69 2.59
CA GLY A 83 -7.33 0.58 2.59
C GLY A 83 -6.78 0.25 1.20
N ASN A 84 -7.61 0.32 0.15
CA ASN A 84 -7.15 0.10 -1.22
C ASN A 84 -6.05 1.07 -1.68
N ASP A 85 -6.07 2.32 -1.23
CA ASP A 85 -5.05 3.31 -1.58
C ASP A 85 -3.71 2.97 -0.90
N ALA A 86 -3.75 2.48 0.35
CA ALA A 86 -2.58 1.94 1.05
C ALA A 86 -2.00 0.72 0.31
N ILE A 87 -2.84 -0.22 -0.12
CA ILE A 87 -2.42 -1.39 -0.90
C ILE A 87 -1.77 -0.98 -2.22
N GLN A 88 -2.30 0.01 -2.92
CA GLN A 88 -1.66 0.51 -4.15
C GLN A 88 -0.30 1.16 -3.88
N ALA A 89 -0.15 1.88 -2.76
CA ALA A 89 1.12 2.46 -2.36
C ALA A 89 2.16 1.38 -2.01
N LEU A 90 1.76 0.31 -1.32
CA LEU A 90 2.59 -0.86 -1.02
C LEU A 90 3.10 -1.52 -2.32
N LYS A 91 2.21 -1.82 -3.25
CA LYS A 91 2.56 -2.41 -4.57
C LYS A 91 3.50 -1.54 -5.39
N GLN A 92 3.47 -0.23 -5.20
CA GLN A 92 4.37 0.73 -5.84
C GLN A 92 5.69 0.93 -5.10
N GLY A 93 5.90 0.27 -3.95
CA GLY A 93 7.10 0.43 -3.14
C GLY A 93 7.23 1.79 -2.47
N LYS A 94 6.13 2.50 -2.27
CA LYS A 94 6.10 3.79 -1.57
C LYS A 94 6.09 3.62 -0.05
N ILE A 95 5.58 2.49 0.41
CA ILE A 95 5.55 2.05 1.79
C ILE A 95 5.99 0.59 1.86
N ASP A 96 6.44 0.15 3.03
CA ASP A 96 7.01 -1.17 3.25
C ASP A 96 5.98 -2.19 3.73
N ALA A 97 4.95 -1.74 4.46
CA ALA A 97 3.89 -2.58 5.01
C ALA A 97 2.57 -1.82 5.11
N VAL A 98 1.47 -2.56 5.30
CA VAL A 98 0.14 -2.00 5.62
C VAL A 98 -0.39 -2.70 6.86
N VAL A 99 -0.84 -1.92 7.84
CA VAL A 99 -1.59 -2.41 9.00
C VAL A 99 -3.08 -2.11 8.79
N ILE A 100 -3.87 -3.16 8.72
CA ILE A 100 -5.31 -3.10 8.40
C ILE A 100 -6.02 -4.31 9.02
N ASP A 101 -7.34 -4.24 9.21
CA ASP A 101 -8.15 -5.32 9.73
C ASP A 101 -7.97 -6.62 8.94
N ALA A 102 -8.04 -7.76 9.63
CA ALA A 102 -7.75 -9.07 9.07
C ALA A 102 -8.65 -9.45 7.87
N GLN A 103 -9.95 -9.11 7.91
CA GLN A 103 -10.86 -9.47 6.82
C GLN A 103 -10.58 -8.70 5.53
N PRO A 104 -10.45 -7.35 5.52
CA PRO A 104 -9.96 -6.63 4.36
C PRO A 104 -8.59 -7.11 3.88
N ALA A 105 -7.65 -7.43 4.79
CA ALA A 105 -6.33 -7.95 4.42
C ALA A 105 -6.43 -9.24 3.62
N LYS A 106 -7.25 -10.21 4.07
CA LYS A 106 -7.51 -11.47 3.35
C LYS A 106 -8.07 -11.23 1.95
N ALA A 107 -9.04 -10.30 1.81
CA ALA A 107 -9.62 -9.96 0.52
C ALA A 107 -8.58 -9.33 -0.44
N PHE A 108 -7.71 -8.45 0.06
CA PHE A 108 -6.64 -7.86 -0.74
C PHE A 108 -5.61 -8.88 -1.20
N VAL A 109 -5.19 -9.79 -0.32
CA VAL A 109 -4.22 -10.85 -0.67
C VAL A 109 -4.83 -11.84 -1.66
N ALA A 110 -6.10 -12.22 -1.49
CA ALA A 110 -6.79 -13.07 -2.46
C ALA A 110 -6.86 -12.48 -3.87
N ALA A 111 -6.90 -11.14 -3.98
CA ALA A 111 -6.95 -10.41 -5.24
C ALA A 111 -5.55 -10.04 -5.79
N ASN A 112 -4.47 -10.19 -5.01
CA ASN A 112 -3.12 -9.75 -5.36
C ASN A 112 -2.09 -10.79 -4.91
N ASN A 113 -1.68 -11.66 -5.82
CA ASN A 113 -0.78 -12.79 -5.55
C ASN A 113 0.63 -12.37 -5.07
N GLU A 114 1.01 -11.11 -5.29
CA GLU A 114 2.27 -10.54 -4.85
C GLU A 114 2.26 -10.06 -3.40
N LEU A 115 1.10 -10.09 -2.74
CA LEU A 115 0.93 -9.71 -1.34
C LEU A 115 0.85 -10.93 -0.43
N MET A 116 1.24 -10.76 0.82
CA MET A 116 1.11 -11.75 1.89
C MET A 116 0.61 -11.10 3.17
N ILE A 117 0.01 -11.89 4.04
CA ILE A 117 -0.31 -11.53 5.42
C ILE A 117 0.76 -12.19 6.29
N LEU A 118 1.26 -11.49 7.30
CA LEU A 118 2.14 -12.05 8.31
C LEU A 118 1.35 -13.06 9.17
N ASP A 119 2.00 -14.13 9.61
CA ASP A 119 1.39 -15.12 10.50
C ASP A 119 1.12 -14.57 11.91
N GLU A 120 1.83 -13.50 12.28
CA GLU A 120 1.70 -12.82 13.55
C GLU A 120 0.60 -11.75 13.49
N GLU A 121 -0.34 -11.78 14.43
CA GLU A 121 -1.34 -10.73 14.58
C GLU A 121 -0.70 -9.48 15.20
N PHE A 122 -0.95 -8.31 14.59
CA PHE A 122 -0.45 -7.05 15.10
C PHE A 122 -1.10 -6.68 16.44
N VAL A 123 -2.42 -6.86 16.53
CA VAL A 123 -3.22 -6.63 17.75
C VAL A 123 -4.56 -7.36 17.61
N THR A 124 -5.07 -7.86 18.73
CA THR A 124 -6.44 -8.39 18.82
C THR A 124 -7.34 -7.35 19.48
N GLU A 125 -8.49 -7.07 18.85
CA GLU A 125 -9.45 -6.07 19.35
C GLU A 125 -10.88 -6.58 19.34
N ASP A 126 -11.72 -5.95 20.18
CA ASP A 126 -13.15 -6.21 20.22
C ASP A 126 -13.92 -5.15 19.43
N TYR A 127 -14.94 -5.58 18.68
CA TYR A 127 -15.89 -4.69 18.03
C TYR A 127 -17.12 -4.45 18.89
N ALA A 128 -17.58 -3.22 18.96
CA ALA A 128 -18.80 -2.85 19.68
C ALA A 128 -19.68 -1.88 18.90
N MET A 129 -20.99 -1.97 19.11
CA MET A 129 -21.96 -1.02 18.57
C MET A 129 -22.29 0.05 19.58
N CYS A 130 -22.14 1.33 19.18
CA CYS A 130 -22.58 2.47 19.98
C CYS A 130 -24.07 2.74 19.77
N ILE A 131 -24.83 2.78 20.87
CA ILE A 131 -26.26 3.06 20.87
C ILE A 131 -26.53 4.22 21.82
N SER A 132 -27.40 5.15 21.40
CA SER A 132 -27.80 6.29 22.24
C SER A 132 -28.30 5.82 23.61
N LYS A 133 -27.83 6.49 24.67
CA LYS A 133 -28.28 6.23 26.05
C LYS A 133 -29.79 6.36 26.22
N ASN A 134 -30.45 7.15 25.36
CA ASN A 134 -31.89 7.36 25.38
C ASN A 134 -32.71 6.26 24.68
N LYS A 135 -32.04 5.18 24.24
CA LYS A 135 -32.68 4.04 23.54
C LYS A 135 -32.31 2.70 24.19
N PRO A 136 -32.61 2.49 25.46
CA PRO A 136 -32.25 1.26 26.17
C PRO A 136 -32.92 0.00 25.58
N GLU A 137 -34.15 0.12 25.09
CA GLU A 137 -34.88 -0.98 24.46
C GLU A 137 -34.18 -1.46 23.17
N LEU A 138 -33.73 -0.52 22.33
CA LEU A 138 -32.96 -0.85 21.13
C LEU A 138 -31.67 -1.58 21.49
N LYS A 139 -30.94 -1.14 22.54
CA LYS A 139 -29.76 -1.83 23.02
C LYS A 139 -30.08 -3.27 23.45
N ALA A 140 -31.17 -3.45 24.18
CA ALA A 140 -31.60 -4.79 24.63
C ALA A 140 -31.91 -5.71 23.44
N SER A 141 -32.69 -5.22 22.47
CA SER A 141 -33.05 -6.00 21.27
C SER A 141 -31.83 -6.36 20.42
N ILE A 142 -30.87 -5.46 20.26
CA ILE A 142 -29.63 -5.73 19.51
C ILE A 142 -28.79 -6.80 20.24
N ASN A 143 -28.62 -6.67 21.55
CA ASN A 143 -27.87 -7.66 22.33
C ASN A 143 -28.51 -9.05 22.28
N GLU A 144 -29.85 -9.11 22.35
CA GLU A 144 -30.59 -10.37 22.20
C GLU A 144 -30.37 -10.99 20.83
N ALA A 145 -30.50 -10.21 19.75
CA ALA A 145 -30.24 -10.66 18.39
C ALA A 145 -28.79 -11.16 18.21
N LEU A 146 -27.81 -10.44 18.73
CA LEU A 146 -26.42 -10.87 18.71
C LEU A 146 -26.21 -12.19 19.45
N ASN A 147 -26.83 -12.36 20.62
CA ASN A 147 -26.72 -13.62 21.37
C ASN A 147 -27.33 -14.79 20.58
N VAL A 148 -28.46 -14.59 19.91
CA VAL A 148 -29.08 -15.62 19.07
C VAL A 148 -28.18 -16.03 17.91
N ILE A 149 -27.63 -15.05 17.14
CA ILE A 149 -26.80 -15.38 15.97
C ILE A 149 -25.43 -15.96 16.36
N LYS A 150 -24.90 -15.61 17.54
CA LYS A 150 -23.70 -16.25 18.11
C LYS A 150 -24.01 -17.69 18.50
N ALA A 151 -25.11 -17.92 19.24
CA ALA A 151 -25.46 -19.25 19.74
C ALA A 151 -25.78 -20.28 18.65
N ASN A 152 -26.34 -19.84 17.52
CA ASN A 152 -26.75 -20.72 16.41
C ASN A 152 -25.69 -20.82 15.27
N GLY A 153 -24.52 -20.22 15.43
CA GLY A 153 -23.43 -20.24 14.45
C GLY A 153 -23.68 -19.38 13.20
N THR A 154 -24.70 -18.53 13.21
CA THR A 154 -25.00 -17.63 12.08
C THR A 154 -23.94 -16.54 11.95
N LEU A 155 -23.42 -16.03 13.09
CA LEU A 155 -22.38 -15.01 13.07
C LEU A 155 -21.11 -15.55 12.38
N ASP A 156 -20.67 -16.75 12.72
CA ASP A 156 -19.50 -17.39 12.12
C ASP A 156 -19.66 -17.52 10.59
N LYS A 157 -20.83 -17.98 10.15
CA LYS A 157 -21.15 -18.07 8.71
C LYS A 157 -21.13 -16.71 8.00
N ILE A 158 -21.53 -15.64 8.67
CA ILE A 158 -21.45 -14.28 8.11
C ILE A 158 -19.98 -13.88 7.95
N ILE A 159 -19.16 -14.10 8.98
CA ILE A 159 -17.73 -13.79 8.97
C ILE A 159 -16.99 -14.56 7.87
N ASP A 160 -17.28 -15.87 7.73
CA ASP A 160 -16.64 -16.71 6.73
C ASP A 160 -16.99 -16.36 5.28
N ASN A 161 -18.11 -15.66 5.06
CA ASN A 161 -18.56 -15.23 3.73
C ASN A 161 -18.18 -13.78 3.38
N TYR A 162 -17.46 -13.08 4.24
CA TYR A 162 -17.07 -11.68 4.04
C TYR A 162 -15.63 -11.60 3.50
#